data_fd3a355be07c92a3f5321cae8adba114
#
_entry.id   fd3a355be07c92a3f5321cae8adba114
#
_cell.length_a   1.000
_cell.length_b   1.000
_cell.length_c   1.000
_cell.angle_alpha   90.00
_cell.angle_beta   90.00
_cell.angle_gamma   90.00
#
_symmetry.space_group_name_H-M   'P 1'
#
loop_
_entity.id
_entity.type
_entity.pdbx_description
1 polymer ?
#
loop_
_entity_poly.entity_id
_entity_poly.type
_entity_poly.pdbx_seq_one_letter_code
_entity_poly.pdbx_strand_id
1 'polypeptide(L)'
;MDIKNRTTSAFYSALIIFFLGFSSVANAQYLWNNDSAFKAGNPNSGRIWGYAFGDLAYKTHKDSLNRGGSNQYTGIPKNRTTFQFRRIYLGYDYNISKKFAAELLLAAEDNFPAGNPPSSAAASGDELLNNKLTFYIKLMNIRWKNIWKGTDLVVGQMATPAFPLLSERMWNYRSIERTIADIRRTPSYDMGAALQGTFDPATKNFGYNLMVANGSSAKPEGDNFKWFYGDVYAYFANKKLVFDVYADYERLNFTSKWQHSRQMWKGYIAYNSAATVKGIDPGNGFTIGLEAFVNNLKNDNFATKIAGGVDTLTTAAKGLSMYIHGDIVKSKLRFFARVDMYNPNNKVDNNVYSKYTANTGNYNDNSYSLGTTATGDQTYKQTFMTLGLDYMPVKGVHFMPNIWYNHYATQLSTANADHDLVWRITFYYVFGK
;
A
#
# COMPACT_ATOMS: atom_id res chain seq x y z
N MET A 1 14.85 14.67 41.81
CA MET A 1 14.47 15.75 40.85
C MET A 1 14.60 15.20 39.45
N ASP A 2 13.48 14.95 38.81
CA ASP A 2 13.31 13.94 37.79
C ASP A 2 13.81 14.33 36.38
N ILE A 3 14.77 13.58 35.87
CA ILE A 3 15.31 13.70 34.51
C ILE A 3 14.20 13.42 33.44
N LYS A 4 13.16 12.70 33.81
CA LYS A 4 12.02 12.35 32.89
C LYS A 4 11.20 13.57 32.42
N ASN A 5 11.10 14.61 33.24
CA ASN A 5 10.31 15.79 32.87
C ASN A 5 11.05 16.77 31.95
N ARG A 6 12.38 16.68 31.85
CA ARG A 6 13.17 17.59 31.01
C ARG A 6 13.20 17.16 29.53
N THR A 7 13.17 15.87 29.26
CA THR A 7 13.18 15.34 27.89
C THR A 7 11.86 15.57 27.15
N THR A 8 10.74 15.46 27.85
CA THR A 8 9.41 15.75 27.27
C THR A 8 9.24 17.23 26.95
N SER A 9 9.69 18.11 27.85
CA SER A 9 9.63 19.57 27.66
C SER A 9 10.52 20.04 26.49
N ALA A 10 11.72 19.47 26.34
CA ALA A 10 12.63 19.81 25.23
C ALA A 10 12.07 19.37 23.86
N PHE A 11 11.36 18.25 23.80
CA PHE A 11 10.74 17.76 22.58
C PHE A 11 9.57 18.65 22.13
N TYR A 12 8.72 19.10 23.05
CA TYR A 12 7.64 20.04 22.76
C TYR A 12 8.15 21.43 22.38
N SER A 13 9.23 21.91 23.02
CA SER A 13 9.84 23.19 22.68
C SER A 13 10.52 23.18 21.30
N ALA A 14 11.18 22.09 20.92
CA ALA A 14 11.77 21.93 19.60
C ALA A 14 10.69 21.86 18.50
N LEU A 15 9.52 21.28 18.80
CA LEU A 15 8.40 21.21 17.86
C LEU A 15 7.77 22.59 17.60
N ILE A 16 7.75 23.48 18.60
CA ILE A 16 7.15 24.82 18.49
C ILE A 16 8.09 25.80 17.78
N ILE A 17 9.40 25.70 17.97
CA ILE A 17 10.40 26.60 17.36
C ILE A 17 10.53 26.36 15.85
N PHE A 18 10.23 25.14 15.36
CA PHE A 18 10.30 24.81 13.95
C PHE A 18 9.21 25.48 13.07
N PHE A 19 8.15 26.00 13.68
CA PHE A 19 7.01 26.56 12.95
C PHE A 19 7.04 28.07 12.69
N LEU A 20 8.02 28.84 13.18
CA LEU A 20 7.95 30.30 13.19
C LEU A 20 8.80 31.05 12.15
N GLY A 21 9.38 30.42 11.18
CA GLY A 21 10.16 31.18 10.19
C GLY A 21 10.18 30.60 8.80
N PHE A 22 9.37 31.14 7.91
CA PHE A 22 9.71 31.35 6.49
C PHE A 22 8.45 31.72 5.67
N SER A 23 8.44 32.95 5.17
CA SER A 23 7.46 33.44 4.21
C SER A 23 8.06 33.45 2.80
N SER A 24 7.75 32.46 1.99
CA SER A 24 7.89 32.54 0.53
C SER A 24 6.78 31.71 -0.12
N VAL A 25 6.12 32.31 -1.10
CA VAL A 25 5.00 31.69 -1.83
C VAL A 25 5.59 30.70 -2.84
N ALA A 26 5.49 29.41 -2.58
CA ALA A 26 5.80 28.37 -3.55
C ALA A 26 4.50 27.74 -4.09
N ASN A 27 4.33 27.77 -5.41
CA ASN A 27 3.25 27.05 -6.07
C ASN A 27 3.59 25.56 -6.12
N ALA A 28 2.92 24.74 -5.31
CA ALA A 28 3.04 23.29 -5.38
C ALA A 28 2.26 22.77 -6.59
N GLN A 29 2.95 22.51 -7.68
CA GLN A 29 2.45 21.70 -8.78
C GLN A 29 3.04 20.30 -8.66
N TYR A 30 2.20 19.28 -8.72
CA TYR A 30 2.65 17.88 -8.70
C TYR A 30 3.60 17.59 -9.86
N LEU A 31 4.72 16.96 -9.53
CA LEU A 31 5.84 16.70 -10.44
C LEU A 31 5.55 15.70 -11.58
N TRP A 32 4.42 15.05 -11.57
CA TRP A 32 4.01 14.11 -12.63
C TRP A 32 3.79 14.78 -13.98
N ASN A 33 3.87 16.11 -14.05
CA ASN A 33 3.36 16.86 -15.20
C ASN A 33 4.27 17.93 -15.84
N ASN A 34 5.58 17.99 -15.64
CA ASN A 34 6.34 19.15 -16.10
C ASN A 34 7.47 18.93 -17.13
N ASP A 35 7.62 17.76 -17.69
CA ASP A 35 8.45 17.61 -18.89
C ASP A 35 7.57 17.78 -20.14
N SER A 36 7.65 18.94 -20.75
CA SER A 36 6.80 19.29 -21.91
C SER A 36 7.04 18.39 -23.12
N ALA A 37 8.28 17.99 -23.39
CA ALA A 37 8.62 17.15 -24.52
C ALA A 37 8.15 15.70 -24.33
N PHE A 38 8.37 15.14 -23.15
CA PHE A 38 7.88 13.80 -22.80
C PHE A 38 6.35 13.75 -22.81
N LYS A 39 5.71 14.76 -22.22
CA LYS A 39 4.24 14.89 -22.21
C LYS A 39 3.62 15.05 -23.56
N ALA A 40 4.26 15.80 -24.43
CA ALA A 40 3.82 15.94 -25.82
C ALA A 40 3.89 14.61 -26.58
N GLY A 41 4.51 13.56 -26.00
CA GLY A 41 4.67 12.25 -26.61
C GLY A 41 5.67 12.26 -27.76
N ASN A 42 6.64 13.20 -27.73
CA ASN A 42 7.66 13.28 -28.75
C ASN A 42 8.48 11.99 -28.76
N PRO A 43 8.76 11.39 -29.94
CA PRO A 43 9.67 10.26 -30.04
C PRO A 43 11.06 10.59 -29.49
N ASN A 44 11.75 9.57 -28.96
CA ASN A 44 13.09 9.69 -28.41
C ASN A 44 13.19 10.71 -27.28
N SER A 45 12.13 10.88 -26.48
CA SER A 45 12.12 11.72 -25.31
C SER A 45 11.96 10.90 -24.04
N GLY A 46 12.66 11.26 -22.99
CA GLY A 46 12.58 10.57 -21.71
C GLY A 46 12.67 11.52 -20.53
N ARG A 47 12.32 11.03 -19.35
CA ARG A 47 12.46 11.74 -18.09
C ARG A 47 12.98 10.82 -17.00
N ILE A 48 13.86 11.33 -16.18
CA ILE A 48 14.26 10.72 -14.92
C ILE A 48 13.45 11.38 -13.81
N TRP A 49 12.92 10.55 -12.91
CA TRP A 49 12.17 11.03 -11.76
C TRP A 49 12.40 10.12 -10.57
N GLY A 50 12.08 10.59 -9.40
CA GLY A 50 12.16 9.75 -8.22
C GLY A 50 11.59 10.43 -6.99
N TYR A 51 11.46 9.65 -5.94
CA TYR A 51 11.05 10.13 -4.63
C TYR A 51 11.58 9.22 -3.54
N ALA A 52 11.75 9.79 -2.37
CA ALA A 52 12.13 9.02 -1.20
C ALA A 52 11.38 9.52 0.04
N PHE A 53 11.16 8.61 0.98
CA PHE A 53 10.58 8.94 2.26
C PHE A 53 11.11 8.05 3.37
N GLY A 54 11.07 8.60 4.56
CA GLY A 54 11.50 7.94 5.77
C GLY A 54 10.95 8.64 6.99
N ASP A 55 11.36 8.20 8.16
CA ASP A 55 10.84 8.71 9.42
C ASP A 55 11.94 8.96 10.45
N LEU A 56 11.70 9.98 11.26
CA LEU A 56 12.08 9.98 12.66
C LEU A 56 10.89 9.44 13.45
N ALA A 57 11.04 8.30 14.11
CA ALA A 57 9.98 7.63 14.81
C ALA A 57 10.33 7.32 16.27
N TYR A 58 9.32 7.35 17.15
CA TYR A 58 9.41 6.93 18.53
C TYR A 58 8.22 6.05 18.90
N LYS A 59 8.48 4.79 19.26
CA LYS A 59 7.44 3.82 19.65
C LYS A 59 7.21 3.88 21.16
N THR A 60 6.05 4.37 21.56
CA THR A 60 5.68 4.52 22.98
C THR A 60 4.99 3.30 23.56
N HIS A 61 4.29 2.53 22.71
CA HIS A 61 3.63 1.30 23.13
C HIS A 61 3.81 0.20 22.08
N LYS A 62 3.95 -1.05 22.54
CA LYS A 62 4.10 -2.23 21.71
C LYS A 62 3.05 -3.26 22.11
N ASP A 63 2.37 -3.82 21.14
CA ASP A 63 1.52 -5.00 21.33
C ASP A 63 2.35 -6.16 21.90
N SER A 64 1.92 -6.66 23.07
CA SER A 64 2.61 -7.71 23.82
C SER A 64 2.71 -9.03 23.05
N LEU A 65 1.74 -9.31 22.17
CA LEU A 65 1.69 -10.51 21.33
C LEU A 65 2.32 -10.30 19.95
N ASN A 66 2.84 -9.12 19.64
CA ASN A 66 3.48 -8.77 18.37
C ASN A 66 2.62 -9.16 17.15
N ARG A 67 1.29 -8.87 17.23
CA ARG A 67 0.35 -9.12 16.14
C ARG A 67 0.54 -8.12 15.00
N GLY A 68 -0.01 -8.34 13.84
CA GLY A 68 0.06 -7.41 12.73
C GLY A 68 1.32 -7.50 11.88
N GLY A 69 1.87 -8.68 11.71
CA GLY A 69 3.16 -8.99 11.04
C GLY A 69 3.47 -8.30 9.70
N SER A 70 2.44 -7.82 8.97
CA SER A 70 2.63 -7.06 7.72
C SER A 70 2.77 -5.55 7.94
N ASN A 71 2.61 -5.07 9.18
CA ASN A 71 2.64 -3.65 9.48
C ASN A 71 4.06 -3.18 9.77
N GLN A 72 4.37 -2.00 9.32
CA GLN A 72 5.68 -1.41 9.24
C GLN A 72 6.41 -1.26 10.58
N TYR A 73 5.68 -1.04 11.66
CA TYR A 73 6.25 -0.82 13.01
C TYR A 73 5.99 -1.95 14.00
N THR A 74 5.41 -3.05 13.58
CA THR A 74 5.09 -4.19 14.46
C THR A 74 6.39 -4.75 15.00
N GLY A 75 7.21 -5.26 15.01
CA GLY A 75 8.41 -5.83 15.61
C GLY A 75 9.32 -4.83 16.35
N ILE A 76 9.10 -3.52 16.21
CA ILE A 76 9.95 -2.51 16.87
C ILE A 76 9.73 -2.56 18.39
N PRO A 77 10.81 -2.62 19.21
CA PRO A 77 10.70 -2.57 20.65
C PRO A 77 10.08 -1.26 21.15
N LYS A 78 9.38 -1.34 22.29
CA LYS A 78 8.93 -0.16 23.04
C LYS A 78 10.10 0.73 23.42
N ASN A 79 9.89 2.04 23.45
CA ASN A 79 10.86 3.10 23.78
C ASN A 79 12.03 3.21 22.80
N ARG A 80 11.88 2.69 21.60
CA ARG A 80 12.89 2.86 20.55
C ARG A 80 12.65 4.11 19.73
N THR A 81 13.74 4.86 19.49
CA THR A 81 13.80 5.95 18.52
C THR A 81 14.56 5.45 17.29
N THR A 82 14.08 5.81 16.10
CA THR A 82 14.72 5.42 14.84
C THR A 82 14.75 6.59 13.86
N PHE A 83 15.84 6.68 13.09
CA PHE A 83 15.90 7.42 11.84
C PHE A 83 16.06 6.39 10.73
N GLN A 84 15.16 6.39 9.75
CA GLN A 84 15.21 5.39 8.68
C GLN A 84 14.64 5.94 7.38
N PHE A 85 15.24 5.56 6.26
CA PHE A 85 14.56 5.57 4.97
C PHE A 85 13.66 4.33 4.90
N ARG A 86 12.41 4.52 4.49
CA ARG A 86 11.51 3.40 4.26
C ARG A 86 11.47 2.99 2.81
N ARG A 87 11.56 3.96 1.91
CA ARG A 87 11.52 3.69 0.47
C ARG A 87 12.26 4.75 -0.29
N ILE A 88 12.96 4.31 -1.34
CA ILE A 88 13.61 5.15 -2.34
C ILE A 88 13.22 4.60 -3.70
N TYR A 89 12.75 5.48 -4.58
CA TYR A 89 12.34 5.12 -5.94
C TYR A 89 13.10 5.96 -6.95
N LEU A 90 13.60 5.32 -8.01
CA LEU A 90 14.22 5.95 -9.15
C LEU A 90 13.57 5.44 -10.43
N GLY A 91 12.88 6.30 -11.14
CA GLY A 91 12.13 5.99 -12.35
C GLY A 91 12.73 6.61 -13.60
N TYR A 92 12.55 5.93 -14.72
CA TYR A 92 12.84 6.41 -16.04
C TYR A 92 11.69 6.07 -16.99
N ASP A 93 11.06 7.08 -17.57
CA ASP A 93 10.03 6.93 -18.58
C ASP A 93 10.61 7.36 -19.92
N TYR A 94 10.33 6.61 -21.01
CA TYR A 94 10.86 6.88 -22.33
C TYR A 94 9.82 6.67 -23.43
N ASN A 95 9.63 7.68 -24.29
CA ASN A 95 8.84 7.59 -25.51
C ASN A 95 9.72 7.09 -26.65
N ILE A 96 9.64 5.80 -26.96
CA ILE A 96 10.38 5.18 -28.08
C ILE A 96 9.86 5.75 -29.42
N SER A 97 8.54 5.87 -29.52
CA SER A 97 7.86 6.41 -30.69
C SER A 97 6.50 7.00 -30.30
N LYS A 98 5.75 7.54 -31.27
CA LYS A 98 4.36 7.97 -31.01
C LYS A 98 3.46 6.84 -30.52
N LYS A 99 3.78 5.58 -30.89
CA LYS A 99 2.99 4.40 -30.52
C LYS A 99 3.56 3.59 -29.36
N PHE A 100 4.83 3.71 -29.05
CA PHE A 100 5.50 2.90 -28.03
C PHE A 100 6.16 3.76 -26.96
N ALA A 101 5.99 3.36 -25.72
CA ALA A 101 6.69 3.92 -24.57
C ALA A 101 7.22 2.80 -23.67
N ALA A 102 8.27 3.07 -22.92
CA ALA A 102 8.82 2.17 -21.91
C ALA A 102 8.82 2.86 -20.55
N GLU A 103 8.70 2.07 -19.50
CA GLU A 103 8.79 2.49 -18.10
C GLU A 103 9.79 1.60 -17.37
N LEU A 104 10.69 2.19 -16.60
CA LEU A 104 11.56 1.51 -15.64
C LEU A 104 11.40 2.17 -14.29
N LEU A 105 11.19 1.38 -13.24
CA LEU A 105 11.20 1.83 -11.85
C LEU A 105 12.08 0.90 -11.01
N LEU A 106 13.14 1.48 -10.45
CA LEU A 106 13.96 0.85 -9.42
C LEU A 106 13.41 1.25 -8.05
N ALA A 107 13.37 0.30 -7.12
CA ALA A 107 12.91 0.52 -5.76
C ALA A 107 13.90 -0.06 -4.76
N ALA A 108 14.19 0.70 -3.70
CA ALA A 108 14.79 0.19 -2.47
C ALA A 108 13.76 0.36 -1.36
N GLU A 109 13.33 -0.74 -0.77
CA GLU A 109 12.23 -0.76 0.20
C GLU A 109 12.70 -1.43 1.49
N ASP A 110 12.57 -0.71 2.61
CA ASP A 110 12.72 -1.30 3.93
C ASP A 110 11.43 -2.02 4.31
N ASN A 111 11.46 -3.33 4.23
CA ASN A 111 10.35 -4.20 4.59
C ASN A 111 10.54 -4.85 5.97
N PHE A 112 11.59 -4.45 6.71
CA PHE A 112 11.86 -5.02 8.02
C PHE A 112 10.99 -4.44 9.11
N PRO A 113 10.54 -5.27 10.03
CA PRO A 113 10.29 -4.83 11.39
C PRO A 113 11.63 -4.41 11.99
N ALA A 114 11.88 -3.09 12.06
CA ALA A 114 13.09 -2.56 12.65
C ALA A 114 13.29 -3.15 14.06
N GLY A 115 14.28 -3.99 14.24
CA GLY A 115 14.56 -4.59 15.54
C GLY A 115 15.07 -6.03 15.53
N ASN A 116 14.72 -6.78 14.51
CA ASN A 116 15.35 -8.07 14.28
C ASN A 116 15.99 -8.01 12.88
N PRO A 117 17.32 -7.91 12.79
CA PRO A 117 17.96 -8.21 11.54
C PRO A 117 17.51 -9.63 11.15
N PRO A 118 17.15 -9.90 9.89
CA PRO A 118 16.82 -11.24 9.47
C PRO A 118 17.96 -12.16 9.86
N SER A 119 17.62 -13.31 10.42
CA SER A 119 18.57 -14.40 10.45
C SER A 119 19.00 -14.64 9.00
N SER A 120 20.24 -15.00 8.78
CA SER A 120 20.90 -15.19 7.49
C SER A 120 20.15 -16.06 6.45
N ALA A 121 19.03 -16.63 6.82
CA ALA A 121 18.17 -17.48 5.99
C ALA A 121 16.93 -16.76 5.42
N ALA A 122 16.65 -15.53 5.79
CA ALA A 122 15.40 -14.83 5.46
C ALA A 122 15.61 -13.43 4.88
N ALA A 123 16.68 -13.22 4.11
CA ALA A 123 16.79 -12.02 3.31
C ALA A 123 15.62 -11.98 2.32
N SER A 124 14.67 -11.08 2.53
CA SER A 124 13.72 -10.76 1.47
C SER A 124 14.52 -10.17 0.31
N GLY A 125 14.09 -10.39 -0.94
CA GLY A 125 14.87 -10.01 -2.12
C GLY A 125 15.26 -8.52 -2.25
N ASP A 126 14.88 -7.70 -1.30
CA ASP A 126 15.09 -6.25 -1.29
C ASP A 126 16.35 -5.84 -0.52
N GLU A 127 17.10 -6.81 0.03
CA GLU A 127 18.23 -6.54 0.89
C GLU A 127 19.44 -7.40 0.59
N LEU A 128 20.61 -6.79 0.73
CA LEU A 128 21.85 -7.51 0.71
C LEU A 128 21.99 -8.34 2.01
N LEU A 129 22.75 -9.44 1.96
CA LEU A 129 23.03 -10.32 3.11
C LEU A 129 23.52 -9.60 4.37
N ASN A 130 23.97 -8.34 4.24
CA ASN A 130 24.44 -7.51 5.34
C ASN A 130 23.41 -6.47 5.81
N ASN A 131 22.13 -6.64 5.49
CA ASN A 131 21.01 -5.78 5.86
C ASN A 131 21.08 -4.35 5.31
N LYS A 132 21.80 -4.13 4.22
CA LYS A 132 21.79 -2.84 3.51
C LYS A 132 20.64 -2.80 2.52
N LEU A 133 19.99 -1.64 2.37
CA LEU A 133 19.02 -1.41 1.31
C LEU A 133 19.68 -1.63 -0.06
N THR A 134 19.00 -2.37 -0.92
CA THR A 134 19.41 -2.59 -2.31
C THR A 134 18.26 -2.24 -3.25
N PHE A 135 18.60 -1.86 -4.48
CA PHE A 135 17.60 -1.63 -5.52
C PHE A 135 17.22 -2.93 -6.20
N TYR A 136 15.94 -3.09 -6.46
CA TYR A 136 15.39 -4.11 -7.35
C TYR A 136 14.52 -3.47 -8.43
N ILE A 137 14.24 -4.21 -9.50
CA ILE A 137 13.37 -3.76 -10.58
C ILE A 137 11.92 -3.93 -10.12
N LYS A 138 11.25 -2.82 -9.86
CA LYS A 138 9.84 -2.82 -9.46
C LYS A 138 8.89 -2.80 -10.64
N LEU A 139 9.19 -1.97 -11.64
CA LEU A 139 8.47 -1.94 -12.92
C LEU A 139 9.47 -1.97 -14.07
N MET A 140 9.13 -2.71 -15.11
CA MET A 140 9.82 -2.70 -16.40
C MET A 140 8.86 -3.20 -17.47
N ASN A 141 8.32 -2.29 -18.25
CA ASN A 141 7.30 -2.63 -19.22
C ASN A 141 7.41 -1.79 -20.51
N ILE A 142 6.77 -2.30 -21.55
CA ILE A 142 6.53 -1.62 -22.82
C ILE A 142 5.03 -1.40 -22.95
N ARG A 143 4.64 -0.19 -23.32
CA ARG A 143 3.28 0.22 -23.61
C ARG A 143 3.11 0.45 -25.11
N TRP A 144 2.23 -0.31 -25.74
CA TRP A 144 1.74 -0.06 -27.09
C TRP A 144 0.47 0.77 -26.99
N LYS A 145 0.59 2.05 -27.33
CA LYS A 145 -0.48 3.05 -27.23
C LYS A 145 -1.51 2.88 -28.35
N ASN A 146 -2.78 2.95 -27.99
CA ASN A 146 -3.91 2.91 -28.90
C ASN A 146 -3.84 1.71 -29.87
N ILE A 147 -3.73 0.47 -29.36
CA ILE A 147 -3.87 -0.74 -30.17
C ILE A 147 -5.22 -0.74 -30.90
N TRP A 148 -6.24 -0.20 -30.22
CA TRP A 148 -7.45 0.39 -30.78
C TRP A 148 -7.79 1.68 -30.05
N LYS A 149 -8.73 2.45 -30.58
CA LYS A 149 -9.06 3.78 -30.07
C LYS A 149 -9.38 3.76 -28.58
N GLY A 150 -8.54 4.41 -27.79
CA GLY A 150 -8.72 4.57 -26.33
C GLY A 150 -8.15 3.43 -25.47
N THR A 151 -7.46 2.43 -26.06
CA THR A 151 -6.91 1.31 -25.29
C THR A 151 -5.45 1.06 -25.62
N ASP A 152 -4.65 0.90 -24.59
CA ASP A 152 -3.24 0.55 -24.64
C ASP A 152 -3.05 -0.92 -24.23
N LEU A 153 -2.08 -1.59 -24.87
CA LEU A 153 -1.54 -2.86 -24.40
C LEU A 153 -0.23 -2.59 -23.66
N VAL A 154 -0.13 -3.11 -22.43
CA VAL A 154 1.10 -3.04 -21.63
C VAL A 154 1.62 -4.44 -21.42
N VAL A 155 2.92 -4.67 -21.66
CA VAL A 155 3.57 -5.98 -21.49
C VAL A 155 4.84 -5.81 -20.67
N GLY A 156 5.02 -6.68 -19.69
CA GLY A 156 6.17 -6.66 -18.78
C GLY A 156 5.75 -6.59 -17.32
N GLN A 157 6.65 -6.16 -16.47
CA GLN A 157 6.36 -5.95 -15.06
C GLN A 157 5.73 -4.57 -14.86
N MET A 158 4.48 -4.55 -14.44
CA MET A 158 3.66 -3.33 -14.38
C MET A 158 2.81 -3.25 -13.12
N ALA A 159 2.29 -2.06 -12.84
CA ALA A 159 1.34 -1.85 -11.76
C ALA A 159 0.02 -2.60 -12.03
N THR A 160 -0.47 -3.29 -11.00
CA THR A 160 -1.77 -3.99 -11.06
C THR A 160 -2.94 -3.00 -10.93
N PRO A 161 -4.15 -3.35 -11.37
CA PRO A 161 -5.33 -2.53 -11.16
C PRO A 161 -5.87 -2.58 -9.72
N ALA A 162 -5.30 -3.38 -8.83
CA ALA A 162 -5.83 -3.61 -7.49
C ALA A 162 -5.98 -2.33 -6.65
N PHE A 163 -4.98 -1.46 -6.67
CA PHE A 163 -4.98 -0.17 -5.96
C PHE A 163 -3.99 0.85 -6.57
N PRO A 164 -2.83 0.47 -7.17
CA PRO A 164 -1.81 1.44 -7.59
C PRO A 164 -2.29 2.40 -8.66
N LEU A 165 -3.21 1.96 -9.51
CA LEU A 165 -3.68 2.78 -10.62
C LEU A 165 -4.69 3.86 -10.20
N LEU A 166 -5.41 3.67 -9.08
CA LEU A 166 -6.47 4.58 -8.70
C LEU A 166 -6.51 4.89 -7.20
N SER A 167 -6.87 3.96 -6.30
CA SER A 167 -7.15 4.29 -4.89
C SER A 167 -5.91 4.79 -4.14
N GLU A 168 -4.73 4.25 -4.42
CA GLU A 168 -3.48 4.75 -3.83
C GLU A 168 -3.14 6.17 -4.30
N ARG A 169 -3.42 6.48 -5.57
CA ARG A 169 -3.18 7.82 -6.12
C ARG A 169 -4.10 8.87 -5.56
N MET A 170 -5.31 8.48 -5.19
CA MET A 170 -6.27 9.38 -4.53
C MET A 170 -5.96 9.52 -3.04
N TRP A 171 -5.51 8.46 -2.35
CA TRP A 171 -4.99 8.54 -0.99
C TRP A 171 -3.79 9.49 -0.90
N ASN A 172 -2.86 9.42 -1.85
CA ASN A 172 -1.70 10.31 -2.03
C ASN A 172 -0.72 10.41 -0.83
N TYR A 173 -0.93 9.65 0.22
CA TYR A 173 -0.09 9.60 1.43
C TYR A 173 0.52 8.21 1.65
N ARG A 174 1.00 7.56 0.55
CA ARG A 174 1.77 6.31 0.65
C ARG A 174 3.00 6.45 1.58
N SER A 175 3.57 7.66 1.67
CA SER A 175 4.63 7.99 2.61
C SER A 175 4.21 7.88 4.08
N ILE A 176 2.93 7.95 4.39
CA ILE A 176 2.38 7.73 5.73
C ILE A 176 2.05 6.27 5.93
N GLU A 177 1.20 5.71 5.07
CA GLU A 177 0.87 4.28 5.09
C GLU A 177 0.33 3.84 3.73
N ARG A 178 0.61 2.59 3.37
CA ARG A 178 0.08 1.90 2.19
C ARG A 178 -1.44 1.78 2.27
N THR A 179 -2.14 1.61 1.15
CA THR A 179 -3.58 1.30 1.19
C THR A 179 -3.83 0.00 1.94
N ILE A 180 -5.05 -0.19 2.46
CA ILE A 180 -5.40 -1.41 3.18
C ILE A 180 -5.28 -2.65 2.27
N ALA A 181 -5.59 -2.52 0.98
CA ALA A 181 -5.44 -3.60 0.01
C ALA A 181 -3.96 -4.01 -0.17
N ASP A 182 -3.03 -3.06 -0.24
CA ASP A 182 -1.58 -3.30 -0.29
C ASP A 182 -1.09 -4.01 0.98
N ILE A 183 -1.45 -3.52 2.16
CA ILE A 183 -1.07 -4.13 3.44
C ILE A 183 -1.61 -5.56 3.54
N ARG A 184 -2.76 -5.84 2.93
CA ARG A 184 -3.43 -7.15 2.98
C ARG A 184 -3.16 -8.02 1.76
N ARG A 185 -1.97 -7.84 1.16
CA ARG A 185 -1.34 -8.73 0.21
C ARG A 185 -2.03 -8.85 -1.15
N THR A 186 -2.53 -7.75 -1.63
CA THR A 186 -2.80 -7.64 -3.05
C THR A 186 -1.52 -7.13 -3.73
N PRO A 187 -1.00 -7.77 -4.78
CA PRO A 187 0.21 -7.32 -5.44
C PRO A 187 0.06 -5.91 -5.98
N SER A 188 1.04 -5.04 -5.71
CA SER A 188 1.08 -3.69 -6.29
C SER A 188 1.60 -3.68 -7.72
N TYR A 189 2.33 -4.72 -8.11
CA TYR A 189 2.90 -4.90 -9.45
C TYR A 189 3.08 -6.39 -9.72
N ASP A 190 3.06 -6.77 -11.01
CA ASP A 190 3.23 -8.15 -11.43
C ASP A 190 3.72 -8.22 -12.88
N MET A 191 4.30 -9.35 -13.28
CA MET A 191 4.79 -9.61 -14.62
C MET A 191 3.70 -10.23 -15.48
N GLY A 192 3.30 -9.56 -16.56
CA GLY A 192 2.23 -10.06 -17.42
C GLY A 192 1.89 -9.17 -18.59
N ALA A 193 0.63 -9.22 -19.01
CA ALA A 193 0.06 -8.37 -20.05
C ALA A 193 -1.26 -7.76 -19.58
N ALA A 194 -1.47 -6.48 -19.91
CA ALA A 194 -2.68 -5.74 -19.53
C ALA A 194 -3.23 -4.90 -20.65
N LEU A 195 -4.56 -4.86 -20.74
CA LEU A 195 -5.32 -3.88 -21.51
C LEU A 195 -5.76 -2.77 -20.56
N GLN A 196 -5.34 -1.55 -20.84
CA GLN A 196 -5.73 -0.37 -20.08
C GLN A 196 -6.45 0.60 -21.00
N GLY A 197 -7.74 0.80 -20.76
CA GLY A 197 -8.55 1.48 -21.75
C GLY A 197 -9.67 2.35 -21.18
N THR A 198 -10.36 3.00 -22.10
CA THR A 198 -11.57 3.77 -21.83
C THR A 198 -12.65 3.44 -22.85
N PHE A 199 -13.89 3.33 -22.37
CA PHE A 199 -15.07 3.11 -23.21
C PHE A 199 -15.48 4.39 -23.95
N ASP A 200 -15.08 5.56 -23.44
CA ASP A 200 -15.39 6.88 -23.97
C ASP A 200 -14.09 7.68 -24.25
N PRO A 201 -13.37 7.41 -25.33
CA PRO A 201 -12.07 8.04 -25.63
C PRO A 201 -12.09 9.57 -25.70
N ALA A 202 -13.26 10.18 -25.92
CA ALA A 202 -13.42 11.63 -26.00
C ALA A 202 -13.37 12.29 -24.59
N THR A 203 -14.10 11.76 -23.64
CA THR A 203 -14.20 12.36 -22.28
C THR A 203 -13.34 11.61 -21.26
N LYS A 204 -13.08 10.32 -21.48
CA LYS A 204 -12.33 9.43 -20.59
C LYS A 204 -12.92 9.40 -19.18
N ASN A 205 -14.24 9.32 -19.11
CA ASN A 205 -14.95 9.24 -17.83
C ASN A 205 -15.20 7.79 -17.40
N PHE A 206 -15.21 6.84 -18.34
CA PHE A 206 -15.45 5.43 -18.06
C PHE A 206 -14.30 4.60 -18.63
N GLY A 207 -13.68 3.78 -17.79
CA GLY A 207 -12.56 2.98 -18.24
C GLY A 207 -12.46 1.64 -17.54
N TYR A 208 -11.44 0.89 -17.96
CA TYR A 208 -11.18 -0.44 -17.46
C TYR A 208 -9.69 -0.77 -17.52
N ASN A 209 -9.30 -1.71 -16.67
CA ASN A 209 -8.01 -2.39 -16.73
C ASN A 209 -8.27 -3.90 -16.63
N LEU A 210 -7.71 -4.67 -17.54
CA LEU A 210 -7.75 -6.13 -17.53
C LEU A 210 -6.32 -6.62 -17.61
N MET A 211 -5.90 -7.52 -16.72
CA MET A 211 -4.53 -8.00 -16.66
C MET A 211 -4.50 -9.50 -16.41
N VAL A 212 -3.60 -10.19 -17.07
CA VAL A 212 -3.18 -11.54 -16.75
C VAL A 212 -1.69 -11.53 -16.46
N ALA A 213 -1.30 -12.10 -15.33
CA ALA A 213 0.07 -12.07 -14.86
C ALA A 213 0.45 -13.32 -14.07
N ASN A 214 1.72 -13.42 -13.72
CA ASN A 214 2.27 -14.60 -13.06
C ASN A 214 1.75 -14.81 -11.63
N GLY A 215 1.48 -13.73 -10.88
CA GLY A 215 1.19 -13.82 -9.45
C GLY A 215 2.44 -13.78 -8.55
N SER A 216 3.62 -13.72 -9.15
CA SER A 216 4.91 -13.79 -8.46
C SER A 216 5.51 -12.44 -8.11
N SER A 217 4.82 -11.32 -8.44
CA SER A 217 5.33 -9.95 -8.24
C SER A 217 6.66 -9.72 -8.99
N ALA A 218 7.76 -9.33 -8.30
CA ALA A 218 9.10 -9.18 -8.90
C ALA A 218 9.92 -10.48 -8.94
N LYS A 219 9.38 -11.58 -8.45
CA LYS A 219 10.09 -12.86 -8.44
C LYS A 219 9.90 -13.59 -9.78
N PRO A 220 10.84 -14.46 -10.17
CA PRO A 220 10.63 -15.36 -11.29
C PRO A 220 9.36 -16.22 -11.09
N GLU A 221 8.76 -16.63 -12.21
CA GLU A 221 7.62 -17.55 -12.18
C GLU A 221 8.04 -18.90 -11.55
N GLY A 222 7.29 -19.32 -10.55
CA GLY A 222 7.54 -20.54 -9.79
C GLY A 222 6.53 -21.66 -10.05
N ASP A 223 5.43 -21.39 -10.78
CA ASP A 223 4.40 -22.37 -11.10
C ASP A 223 3.73 -22.10 -12.46
N ASN A 224 2.68 -22.86 -12.79
CA ASN A 224 1.96 -22.74 -14.06
C ASN A 224 0.66 -21.93 -13.94
N PHE A 225 0.32 -21.40 -12.76
CA PHE A 225 -0.92 -20.71 -12.54
C PHE A 225 -0.76 -19.23 -12.81
N LYS A 226 -1.86 -18.59 -13.17
CA LYS A 226 -1.88 -17.16 -13.48
C LYS A 226 -2.90 -16.45 -12.62
N TRP A 227 -2.58 -15.21 -12.32
CA TRP A 227 -3.47 -14.29 -11.64
C TRP A 227 -4.19 -13.43 -12.67
N PHE A 228 -5.51 -13.37 -12.56
CA PHE A 228 -6.38 -12.55 -13.40
C PHE A 228 -6.87 -11.37 -12.57
N TYR A 229 -6.66 -10.17 -13.08
CA TYR A 229 -7.06 -8.92 -12.44
C TYR A 229 -7.99 -8.14 -13.36
N GLY A 230 -8.96 -7.44 -12.77
CA GLY A 230 -9.80 -6.54 -13.54
C GLY A 230 -10.41 -5.45 -12.68
N ASP A 231 -10.48 -4.25 -13.23
CA ASP A 231 -11.30 -3.17 -12.69
C ASP A 231 -12.12 -2.49 -13.78
N VAL A 232 -13.18 -1.86 -13.35
CA VAL A 232 -13.92 -0.84 -14.11
C VAL A 232 -14.08 0.39 -13.22
N TYR A 233 -13.79 1.55 -13.80
CA TYR A 233 -13.83 2.81 -13.08
C TYR A 233 -14.65 3.88 -13.82
N ALA A 234 -15.18 4.83 -13.06
CA ALA A 234 -15.97 5.93 -13.59
C ALA A 234 -15.67 7.25 -12.87
N TYR A 235 -15.68 8.34 -13.63
CA TYR A 235 -15.57 9.69 -13.12
C TYR A 235 -16.88 10.44 -13.36
N PHE A 236 -17.37 11.13 -12.32
CA PHE A 236 -18.57 11.96 -12.36
C PHE A 236 -18.27 13.36 -11.84
N ALA A 237 -19.27 14.25 -11.92
CA ALA A 237 -19.22 15.62 -11.38
C ALA A 237 -17.96 16.38 -11.84
N ASN A 238 -17.69 16.40 -13.15
CA ASN A 238 -16.49 16.98 -13.74
C ASN A 238 -15.19 16.39 -13.17
N LYS A 239 -15.16 15.07 -13.03
CA LYS A 239 -14.01 14.29 -12.49
C LYS A 239 -13.68 14.57 -11.02
N LYS A 240 -14.62 15.09 -10.25
CA LYS A 240 -14.50 15.25 -8.81
C LYS A 240 -14.84 13.97 -8.04
N LEU A 241 -15.73 13.15 -8.60
CA LEU A 241 -16.18 11.90 -7.98
C LEU A 241 -15.64 10.73 -8.78
N VAL A 242 -15.03 9.77 -8.10
CA VAL A 242 -14.36 8.58 -8.65
C VAL A 242 -15.00 7.34 -8.06
N PHE A 243 -15.36 6.39 -8.90
CA PHE A 243 -15.79 5.04 -8.53
C PHE A 243 -14.87 4.02 -9.16
N ASP A 244 -14.61 2.93 -8.45
CA ASP A 244 -13.86 1.79 -8.93
C ASP A 244 -14.43 0.50 -8.35
N VAL A 245 -14.61 -0.49 -9.21
CA VAL A 245 -14.98 -1.86 -8.83
C VAL A 245 -13.92 -2.79 -9.38
N TYR A 246 -13.28 -3.52 -8.51
CA TYR A 246 -12.18 -4.41 -8.81
C TYR A 246 -12.52 -5.84 -8.41
N ALA A 247 -12.04 -6.78 -9.22
CA ALA A 247 -12.05 -8.21 -8.90
C ALA A 247 -10.75 -8.88 -9.35
N ASP A 248 -10.35 -9.90 -8.62
CA ASP A 248 -9.25 -10.77 -9.02
C ASP A 248 -9.56 -12.24 -8.75
N TYR A 249 -8.81 -13.09 -9.43
CA TYR A 249 -8.81 -14.52 -9.18
C TYR A 249 -7.42 -15.10 -9.43
N GLU A 250 -6.93 -15.87 -8.46
CA GLU A 250 -5.71 -16.65 -8.57
C GLU A 250 -5.98 -18.09 -8.12
N ARG A 251 -5.54 -19.02 -8.95
CA ARG A 251 -5.40 -20.41 -8.52
C ARG A 251 -4.01 -20.58 -7.93
N LEU A 252 -3.97 -20.89 -6.65
CA LEU A 252 -2.72 -21.15 -5.96
C LEU A 252 -2.27 -22.61 -6.19
N ASN A 253 -0.98 -22.85 -6.08
CA ASN A 253 -0.44 -24.19 -6.12
C ASN A 253 -1.03 -25.05 -5.01
N PHE A 254 -1.39 -26.29 -5.29
CA PHE A 254 -2.03 -27.16 -4.32
C PHE A 254 -1.55 -28.61 -4.46
N THR A 255 -1.61 -29.33 -3.35
CA THR A 255 -1.41 -30.78 -3.37
C THR A 255 -2.65 -31.49 -3.93
N SER A 256 -2.50 -32.80 -4.22
CA SER A 256 -3.62 -33.66 -4.59
C SER A 256 -4.80 -33.62 -3.61
N LYS A 257 -4.54 -33.27 -2.35
CA LYS A 257 -5.56 -33.23 -1.29
C LYS A 257 -6.28 -31.90 -1.16
N TRP A 258 -5.58 -30.76 -1.40
CA TRP A 258 -6.12 -29.44 -1.11
C TRP A 258 -6.00 -28.53 -2.33
N GLN A 259 -7.14 -28.00 -2.76
CA GLN A 259 -7.20 -26.97 -3.80
C GLN A 259 -7.23 -25.60 -3.12
N HIS A 260 -6.26 -24.76 -3.43
CA HIS A 260 -6.19 -23.39 -2.94
C HIS A 260 -6.46 -22.40 -4.07
N SER A 261 -7.20 -21.37 -3.75
CA SER A 261 -7.45 -20.26 -4.66
C SER A 261 -7.72 -19.01 -3.85
N ARG A 262 -7.50 -17.88 -4.45
CA ARG A 262 -7.79 -16.57 -3.92
C ARG A 262 -8.74 -15.83 -4.84
N GLN A 263 -9.70 -15.13 -4.28
CA GLN A 263 -10.63 -14.28 -4.98
C GLN A 263 -10.94 -13.05 -4.15
N MET A 264 -10.63 -11.88 -4.70
CA MET A 264 -10.94 -10.60 -4.07
C MET A 264 -11.97 -9.83 -4.86
N TRP A 265 -12.86 -9.18 -4.14
CA TRP A 265 -13.79 -8.18 -4.66
C TRP A 265 -13.59 -6.90 -3.86
N LYS A 266 -13.39 -5.78 -4.54
CA LYS A 266 -13.17 -4.47 -3.92
C LYS A 266 -14.05 -3.42 -4.57
N GLY A 267 -14.64 -2.57 -3.73
CA GLY A 267 -15.30 -1.33 -4.14
C GLY A 267 -14.54 -0.13 -3.59
N TYR A 268 -14.44 0.91 -4.38
CA TYR A 268 -13.80 2.16 -4.00
C TYR A 268 -14.59 3.36 -4.50
N ILE A 269 -14.70 4.39 -3.66
CA ILE A 269 -15.29 5.68 -4.00
C ILE A 269 -14.45 6.80 -3.40
N ALA A 270 -14.20 7.86 -4.14
CA ALA A 270 -13.58 9.06 -3.61
C ALA A 270 -14.19 10.33 -4.22
N TYR A 271 -14.26 11.36 -3.40
CA TYR A 271 -14.59 12.73 -3.84
C TYR A 271 -13.41 13.65 -3.57
N ASN A 272 -13.03 14.42 -4.57
CA ASN A 272 -12.09 15.54 -4.43
C ASN A 272 -12.78 16.85 -4.79
N SER A 273 -12.62 17.89 -3.99
CA SER A 273 -13.23 19.20 -4.26
C SER A 273 -12.69 19.89 -5.51
N ALA A 274 -11.48 19.54 -5.94
CA ALA A 274 -10.92 19.88 -7.25
C ALA A 274 -11.09 18.69 -8.21
N ALA A 275 -11.06 18.93 -9.53
CA ALA A 275 -11.15 17.85 -10.50
C ALA A 275 -9.89 16.97 -10.49
N THR A 276 -10.06 15.65 -10.45
CA THR A 276 -8.96 14.70 -10.55
C THR A 276 -8.45 14.56 -11.99
N VAL A 277 -7.20 14.16 -12.17
CA VAL A 277 -6.64 13.81 -13.45
C VAL A 277 -6.26 12.33 -13.43
N LYS A 278 -6.96 11.52 -14.21
CA LYS A 278 -6.76 10.05 -14.24
C LYS A 278 -6.82 9.41 -12.85
N GLY A 279 -7.76 9.86 -12.00
CA GLY A 279 -7.89 9.34 -10.64
C GLY A 279 -6.72 9.67 -9.71
N ILE A 280 -5.99 10.74 -10.01
CA ILE A 280 -4.90 11.23 -9.16
C ILE A 280 -5.43 12.43 -8.37
N ASP A 281 -5.16 12.46 -7.06
CA ASP A 281 -5.40 13.66 -6.25
C ASP A 281 -4.63 14.84 -6.84
N PRO A 282 -5.31 15.96 -7.16
CA PRO A 282 -4.66 17.13 -7.74
C PRO A 282 -3.74 17.87 -6.76
N GLY A 283 -3.65 17.42 -5.50
CA GLY A 283 -2.82 18.05 -4.47
C GLY A 283 -3.35 19.38 -3.94
N ASN A 284 -4.63 19.70 -4.18
CA ASN A 284 -5.30 20.87 -3.68
C ASN A 284 -6.76 20.55 -3.32
N GLY A 285 -7.36 21.44 -2.52
CA GLY A 285 -8.68 21.20 -1.97
C GLY A 285 -8.69 20.07 -0.93
N PHE A 286 -9.83 19.39 -0.79
CA PHE A 286 -9.95 18.24 0.11
C PHE A 286 -10.42 17.00 -0.64
N THR A 287 -9.98 15.83 -0.15
CA THR A 287 -10.33 14.51 -0.66
C THR A 287 -10.91 13.67 0.47
N ILE A 288 -12.00 12.98 0.19
CA ILE A 288 -12.56 11.93 1.05
C ILE A 288 -12.62 10.65 0.23
N GLY A 289 -12.14 9.54 0.78
CA GLY A 289 -12.18 8.24 0.12
C GLY A 289 -12.65 7.13 1.05
N LEU A 290 -13.30 6.14 0.43
CA LEU A 290 -13.77 4.92 1.07
C LEU A 290 -13.38 3.73 0.19
N GLU A 291 -12.71 2.74 0.77
CA GLU A 291 -12.36 1.47 0.14
C GLU A 291 -12.88 0.31 1.00
N ALA A 292 -13.52 -0.66 0.38
CA ALA A 292 -13.97 -1.88 1.06
C ALA A 292 -13.69 -3.10 0.20
N PHE A 293 -13.29 -4.21 0.84
CA PHE A 293 -13.07 -5.46 0.11
C PHE A 293 -13.47 -6.70 0.91
N VAL A 294 -13.71 -7.77 0.17
CA VAL A 294 -13.79 -9.14 0.66
C VAL A 294 -12.80 -9.98 -0.12
N ASN A 295 -11.98 -10.75 0.59
CA ASN A 295 -10.99 -11.65 0.01
C ASN A 295 -11.23 -13.07 0.52
N ASN A 296 -11.64 -13.97 -0.38
CA ASN A 296 -11.92 -15.37 -0.08
C ASN A 296 -10.69 -16.21 -0.41
N LEU A 297 -10.22 -17.00 0.56
CA LEU A 297 -9.15 -17.97 0.40
C LEU A 297 -9.69 -19.38 0.62
N LYS A 298 -9.69 -20.17 -0.44
CA LYS A 298 -10.20 -21.55 -0.41
C LYS A 298 -9.24 -22.44 0.36
N ASN A 299 -9.75 -23.19 1.33
CA ASN A 299 -9.00 -24.15 2.16
C ASN A 299 -7.84 -23.54 2.93
N ASP A 300 -7.95 -22.27 3.33
CA ASP A 300 -6.85 -21.49 3.94
C ASP A 300 -6.57 -21.88 5.38
N ASN A 301 -7.55 -22.32 6.15
CA ASN A 301 -7.38 -22.63 7.57
C ASN A 301 -7.71 -24.08 7.93
N PHE A 302 -6.94 -24.61 8.88
CA PHE A 302 -7.35 -25.72 9.72
C PHE A 302 -8.00 -25.18 10.99
N ALA A 303 -9.21 -25.66 11.29
CA ALA A 303 -9.97 -25.30 12.48
C ALA A 303 -10.15 -26.50 13.37
N THR A 304 -9.66 -26.43 14.61
CA THR A 304 -9.75 -27.52 15.62
C THR A 304 -11.12 -27.43 16.30
N LYS A 305 -11.92 -28.46 16.19
CA LYS A 305 -13.23 -28.54 16.85
C LYS A 305 -13.10 -28.71 18.37
N ILE A 306 -13.99 -28.09 19.13
CA ILE A 306 -14.11 -28.27 20.58
C ILE A 306 -14.47 -29.74 20.88
N ALA A 307 -15.32 -30.35 20.07
CA ALA A 307 -15.73 -31.75 20.17
C ALA A 307 -14.70 -32.78 19.66
N GLY A 308 -13.50 -32.29 19.22
CA GLY A 308 -12.45 -33.14 18.66
C GLY A 308 -12.47 -33.20 17.13
N GLY A 309 -11.29 -33.36 16.54
CA GLY A 309 -11.09 -33.34 15.09
C GLY A 309 -10.74 -31.99 14.51
N VAL A 310 -10.41 -31.95 13.22
CA VAL A 310 -9.94 -30.76 12.50
C VAL A 310 -10.70 -30.66 11.17
N ASP A 311 -11.27 -29.49 10.92
CA ASP A 311 -11.88 -29.15 9.62
C ASP A 311 -10.93 -28.25 8.82
N THR A 312 -11.05 -28.33 7.49
CA THR A 312 -10.41 -27.39 6.58
C THR A 312 -11.43 -26.38 6.09
N LEU A 313 -11.16 -25.09 6.34
CA LEU A 313 -12.13 -24.03 6.10
C LEU A 313 -11.63 -23.05 5.04
N THR A 314 -12.58 -22.54 4.27
CA THR A 314 -12.40 -21.36 3.42
C THR A 314 -12.58 -20.13 4.29
N THR A 315 -11.56 -19.25 4.32
CA THR A 315 -11.63 -17.99 5.04
C THR A 315 -12.22 -16.88 4.15
N ALA A 316 -12.76 -15.86 4.79
CA ALA A 316 -13.20 -14.65 4.12
C ALA A 316 -12.72 -13.44 4.93
N ALA A 317 -11.65 -12.84 4.45
CA ALA A 317 -11.14 -11.59 5.03
C ALA A 317 -11.96 -10.40 4.54
N LYS A 318 -12.17 -9.43 5.43
CA LYS A 318 -12.85 -8.17 5.12
C LYS A 318 -11.99 -6.99 5.52
N GLY A 319 -11.90 -5.99 4.65
CA GLY A 319 -11.25 -4.73 4.90
C GLY A 319 -12.14 -3.55 4.59
N LEU A 320 -12.03 -2.51 5.42
CA LEU A 320 -12.68 -1.21 5.23
C LEU A 320 -11.64 -0.13 5.54
N SER A 321 -11.48 0.83 4.64
CA SER A 321 -10.63 2.01 4.83
C SER A 321 -11.43 3.27 4.55
N MET A 322 -11.34 4.25 5.41
CA MET A 322 -11.90 5.58 5.21
C MET A 322 -10.85 6.63 5.52
N TYR A 323 -10.72 7.60 4.65
CA TYR A 323 -9.74 8.67 4.83
C TYR A 323 -10.26 10.03 4.38
N ILE A 324 -9.64 11.06 4.94
CA ILE A 324 -9.80 12.45 4.53
C ILE A 324 -8.43 13.14 4.55
N HIS A 325 -8.18 13.99 3.58
CA HIS A 325 -7.07 14.93 3.62
C HIS A 325 -7.42 16.20 2.86
N GLY A 326 -6.72 17.30 3.15
CA GLY A 326 -7.01 18.55 2.48
C GLY A 326 -6.13 19.71 2.92
N ASP A 327 -6.33 20.86 2.26
CA ASP A 327 -5.57 22.07 2.54
C ASP A 327 -6.08 22.76 3.80
N ILE A 328 -5.17 23.14 4.69
CA ILE A 328 -5.35 24.14 5.74
C ILE A 328 -4.87 25.48 5.20
N VAL A 329 -3.65 25.49 4.64
CA VAL A 329 -3.08 26.63 3.92
C VAL A 329 -2.63 26.12 2.56
N LYS A 330 -3.24 26.61 1.51
CA LYS A 330 -2.99 26.18 0.13
C LYS A 330 -1.49 26.13 -0.16
N SER A 331 -1.03 25.00 -0.68
CA SER A 331 0.36 24.73 -1.08
C SER A 331 1.41 24.84 0.03
N LYS A 332 1.00 24.89 1.31
CA LYS A 332 1.94 25.00 2.43
C LYS A 332 1.66 24.03 3.56
N LEU A 333 0.39 23.88 3.92
CA LEU A 333 -0.01 23.06 5.06
C LEU A 333 -1.28 22.29 4.72
N ARG A 334 -1.21 20.98 4.83
CA ARG A 334 -2.35 20.07 4.68
C ARG A 334 -2.54 19.27 5.97
N PHE A 335 -3.70 18.67 6.10
CA PHE A 335 -3.98 17.65 7.10
C PHE A 335 -4.33 16.34 6.42
N PHE A 336 -4.17 15.23 7.14
CA PHE A 336 -4.67 13.93 6.73
C PHE A 336 -5.12 13.13 7.95
N ALA A 337 -6.13 12.30 7.75
CA ALA A 337 -6.60 11.32 8.71
C ALA A 337 -7.10 10.08 7.97
N ARG A 338 -6.90 8.90 8.58
CA ARG A 338 -7.36 7.63 8.03
C ARG A 338 -7.65 6.63 9.12
N VAL A 339 -8.69 5.83 8.92
CA VAL A 339 -9.06 4.68 9.75
C VAL A 339 -9.25 3.47 8.84
N ASP A 340 -8.61 2.35 9.21
CA ASP A 340 -8.81 1.06 8.57
C ASP A 340 -9.34 0.05 9.59
N MET A 341 -10.26 -0.78 9.15
CA MET A 341 -10.76 -1.93 9.92
C MET A 341 -10.51 -3.20 9.10
N TYR A 342 -9.89 -4.18 9.73
CA TYR A 342 -9.57 -5.44 9.08
C TYR A 342 -9.97 -6.63 9.94
N ASN A 343 -10.65 -7.58 9.33
CA ASN A 343 -10.96 -8.88 9.90
C ASN A 343 -10.42 -9.97 8.95
N PRO A 344 -9.40 -10.73 9.35
CA PRO A 344 -8.79 -11.75 8.49
C PRO A 344 -9.71 -12.93 8.20
N ASN A 345 -10.67 -13.21 9.08
CA ASN A 345 -11.63 -14.28 8.88
C ASN A 345 -12.96 -13.93 9.58
N ASN A 346 -13.95 -13.53 8.80
CA ASN A 346 -15.28 -13.23 9.33
C ASN A 346 -16.16 -14.47 9.54
N LYS A 347 -15.62 -15.67 9.33
CA LYS A 347 -16.30 -16.97 9.55
C LYS A 347 -15.82 -17.67 10.82
N VAL A 348 -15.16 -16.95 11.73
CA VAL A 348 -14.77 -17.50 13.03
C VAL A 348 -16.00 -17.85 13.85
N ASP A 349 -16.09 -19.09 14.32
CA ASP A 349 -17.14 -19.57 15.22
C ASP A 349 -16.51 -20.20 16.47
N ASN A 350 -16.55 -19.48 17.57
CA ASN A 350 -15.97 -19.88 18.86
C ASN A 350 -16.81 -20.94 19.60
N ASN A 351 -18.03 -21.19 19.15
CA ASN A 351 -18.87 -22.24 19.74
C ASN A 351 -18.52 -23.62 19.16
N VAL A 352 -17.92 -23.64 17.96
CA VAL A 352 -17.56 -24.88 17.26
C VAL A 352 -16.07 -25.14 17.33
N TYR A 353 -15.24 -24.10 17.21
CA TYR A 353 -13.79 -24.25 17.07
C TYR A 353 -13.03 -23.52 18.18
N SER A 354 -12.03 -24.21 18.73
CA SER A 354 -11.15 -23.68 19.78
C SER A 354 -9.87 -23.06 19.22
N LYS A 355 -9.47 -23.37 17.97
CA LYS A 355 -8.22 -22.91 17.39
C LYS A 355 -8.33 -22.85 15.86
N TYR A 356 -7.68 -21.84 15.29
CA TYR A 356 -7.47 -21.69 13.84
C TYR A 356 -5.99 -21.60 13.54
N THR A 357 -5.52 -22.36 12.56
CA THR A 357 -4.14 -22.34 12.09
C THR A 357 -4.11 -22.27 10.58
N ALA A 358 -3.09 -21.63 10.01
CA ALA A 358 -2.95 -21.57 8.57
C ALA A 358 -2.75 -22.97 7.98
N ASN A 359 -3.44 -23.25 6.88
CA ASN A 359 -3.19 -24.44 6.08
C ASN A 359 -2.00 -24.17 5.14
N THR A 360 -0.79 -24.12 5.70
CA THR A 360 0.46 -23.83 4.97
C THR A 360 1.02 -25.04 4.24
N GLY A 361 0.30 -26.15 4.24
CA GLY A 361 0.82 -27.46 3.94
C GLY A 361 1.45 -27.68 2.56
N ASN A 362 1.44 -26.71 1.65
CA ASN A 362 2.11 -26.77 0.35
C ASN A 362 1.99 -25.52 -0.51
N TYR A 363 1.90 -24.36 0.12
CA TYR A 363 2.16 -23.13 -0.60
C TYR A 363 3.68 -22.91 -0.63
N ASN A 364 4.26 -22.77 -1.79
CA ASN A 364 5.60 -22.20 -1.92
C ASN A 364 5.59 -20.70 -1.57
N ASP A 365 4.41 -20.13 -1.37
CA ASP A 365 4.22 -18.74 -1.00
C ASP A 365 3.44 -18.62 0.32
N ASN A 366 4.19 -18.48 1.43
CA ASN A 366 3.63 -18.15 2.74
C ASN A 366 2.98 -16.76 2.79
N SER A 367 2.96 -16.04 1.67
CA SER A 367 2.47 -14.67 1.62
C SER A 367 0.95 -14.55 1.67
N TYR A 368 0.21 -15.63 1.51
CA TYR A 368 -1.24 -15.63 1.37
C TYR A 368 -2.03 -15.93 2.64
N SER A 369 -1.39 -16.36 3.69
CA SER A 369 -2.06 -16.51 4.97
C SER A 369 -2.38 -15.13 5.54
N LEU A 370 -3.63 -14.71 5.43
CA LEU A 370 -4.11 -13.36 5.77
C LEU A 370 -4.10 -13.05 7.26
N GLY A 371 -3.79 -13.98 8.10
CA GLY A 371 -3.82 -13.85 9.55
C GLY A 371 -2.56 -14.35 10.25
N THR A 372 -1.42 -14.53 9.56
CA THR A 372 -0.18 -14.91 10.25
C THR A 372 0.29 -13.78 11.16
N THR A 373 0.25 -14.05 12.44
CA THR A 373 0.95 -13.29 13.47
C THR A 373 2.17 -14.05 13.89
N ALA A 374 3.10 -13.42 14.59
CA ALA A 374 4.20 -14.13 15.26
C ALA A 374 3.71 -15.21 16.24
N THR A 375 2.48 -15.11 16.72
CA THR A 375 1.81 -16.06 17.62
C THR A 375 0.98 -17.11 16.89
N GLY A 376 0.85 -17.04 15.56
CA GLY A 376 0.01 -17.95 14.77
C GLY A 376 -1.50 -17.72 14.91
N ASP A 377 -1.96 -16.62 15.51
CA ASP A 377 -3.38 -16.29 15.61
C ASP A 377 -3.92 -15.81 14.27
N GLN A 378 -4.73 -16.64 13.62
CA GLN A 378 -5.38 -16.36 12.34
C GLN A 378 -6.69 -15.55 12.49
N THR A 379 -7.06 -15.18 13.71
CA THR A 379 -8.36 -14.59 14.02
C THR A 379 -8.29 -13.17 14.54
N TYR A 380 -7.12 -12.57 14.69
CA TYR A 380 -7.02 -11.22 15.21
C TYR A 380 -7.65 -10.19 14.27
N LYS A 381 -8.47 -9.31 14.85
CA LYS A 381 -8.97 -8.11 14.18
C LYS A 381 -8.00 -6.96 14.38
N GLN A 382 -7.93 -6.07 13.42
CA GLN A 382 -7.08 -4.90 13.49
C GLN A 382 -7.87 -3.63 13.18
N THR A 383 -7.62 -2.59 13.95
CA THR A 383 -8.04 -1.22 13.65
C THR A 383 -6.80 -0.34 13.57
N PHE A 384 -6.51 0.18 12.40
CA PHE A 384 -5.43 1.14 12.17
C PHE A 384 -6.00 2.55 12.17
N MET A 385 -5.26 3.49 12.76
CA MET A 385 -5.57 4.92 12.72
C MET A 385 -4.31 5.74 12.50
N THR A 386 -4.41 6.77 11.69
CA THR A 386 -3.36 7.79 11.55
C THR A 386 -3.99 9.17 11.40
N LEU A 387 -3.31 10.15 11.98
CA LEU A 387 -3.66 11.56 11.90
C LEU A 387 -2.37 12.36 11.83
N GLY A 388 -2.31 13.37 10.99
CA GLY A 388 -1.13 14.21 10.88
C GLY A 388 -1.32 15.47 10.06
N LEU A 389 -0.24 16.23 10.02
CA LEU A 389 -0.10 17.43 9.18
C LEU A 389 0.97 17.17 8.13
N ASP A 390 0.86 17.86 7.00
CA ASP A 390 1.83 17.82 5.91
C ASP A 390 2.28 19.26 5.64
N TYR A 391 3.46 19.62 6.13
CA TYR A 391 4.09 20.90 5.93
C TYR A 391 5.02 20.86 4.72
N MET A 392 4.77 21.72 3.75
CA MET A 392 5.53 21.87 2.51
C MET A 392 6.29 23.19 2.50
N PRO A 393 7.54 23.24 2.98
CA PRO A 393 8.35 24.47 2.94
C PRO A 393 8.64 24.94 1.52
N VAL A 394 8.88 23.99 0.63
CA VAL A 394 9.05 24.18 -0.81
C VAL A 394 8.40 23.03 -1.58
N LYS A 395 8.13 23.24 -2.86
CA LYS A 395 7.57 22.21 -3.74
C LYS A 395 8.39 20.91 -3.70
N GLY A 396 7.74 19.79 -3.45
CA GLY A 396 8.36 18.47 -3.46
C GLY A 396 9.16 18.11 -2.21
N VAL A 397 9.09 18.93 -1.15
CA VAL A 397 9.66 18.61 0.17
C VAL A 397 8.55 18.69 1.22
N HIS A 398 8.41 17.62 1.98
CA HIS A 398 7.34 17.47 2.96
C HIS A 398 7.90 17.01 4.30
N PHE A 399 7.42 17.61 5.39
CA PHE A 399 7.61 17.18 6.76
C PHE A 399 6.26 16.93 7.38
N MET A 400 6.02 15.69 7.80
CA MET A 400 4.70 15.25 8.21
C MET A 400 4.73 14.70 9.65
N PRO A 401 4.55 15.53 10.68
CA PRO A 401 4.30 15.03 12.02
C PRO A 401 2.98 14.27 12.05
N ASN A 402 3.02 13.03 12.58
CA ASN A 402 1.88 12.15 12.60
C ASN A 402 1.94 11.09 13.69
N ILE A 403 0.78 10.49 13.94
CA ILE A 403 0.59 9.37 14.85
C ILE A 403 0.24 8.14 14.01
N TRP A 404 0.87 7.01 14.33
CA TRP A 404 0.58 5.71 13.77
C TRP A 404 0.14 4.78 14.90
N TYR A 405 -1.13 4.35 14.85
CA TYR A 405 -1.77 3.55 15.87
C TYR A 405 -2.40 2.31 15.28
N ASN A 406 -2.13 1.14 15.86
CA ASN A 406 -2.77 -0.12 15.52
C ASN A 406 -3.29 -0.80 16.76
N HIS A 407 -4.58 -1.01 16.82
CA HIS A 407 -5.25 -1.81 17.83
C HIS A 407 -5.49 -3.22 17.31
N TYR A 408 -5.24 -4.21 18.15
CA TYR A 408 -5.43 -5.62 17.87
C TYR A 408 -6.34 -6.26 18.89
N ALA A 409 -7.30 -7.07 18.42
CA ALA A 409 -8.18 -7.88 19.25
C ALA A 409 -8.37 -9.24 18.62
N THR A 410 -8.22 -10.33 19.39
CA THR A 410 -8.52 -11.67 18.89
C THR A 410 -10.03 -11.93 18.89
N GLN A 411 -10.49 -12.81 18.02
CA GLN A 411 -11.86 -13.31 18.01
C GLN A 411 -12.03 -14.54 18.92
N LEU A 412 -10.94 -15.18 19.31
CA LEU A 412 -10.92 -16.25 20.31
C LEU A 412 -10.82 -15.60 21.68
N SER A 413 -11.68 -15.98 22.61
CA SER A 413 -12.02 -15.30 23.86
C SER A 413 -10.90 -15.11 24.90
N THR A 414 -9.68 -15.54 24.65
CA THR A 414 -8.65 -15.68 25.68
C THR A 414 -7.48 -14.69 25.59
N ALA A 415 -7.36 -13.94 24.49
CA ALA A 415 -6.24 -13.00 24.34
C ALA A 415 -6.71 -11.56 24.56
N ASN A 416 -5.96 -10.82 25.36
CA ASN A 416 -6.23 -9.42 25.65
C ASN A 416 -6.09 -8.56 24.39
N ALA A 417 -6.97 -7.58 24.23
CA ALA A 417 -6.79 -6.50 23.29
C ALA A 417 -5.55 -5.69 23.67
N ASP A 418 -4.75 -5.30 22.67
CA ASP A 418 -3.54 -4.50 22.86
C ASP A 418 -3.27 -3.66 21.61
N HIS A 419 -2.21 -2.82 21.61
CA HIS A 419 -1.96 -1.91 20.52
C HIS A 419 -0.48 -1.59 20.32
N ASP A 420 -0.18 -1.08 19.14
CA ASP A 420 1.07 -0.39 18.83
C ASP A 420 0.80 1.11 18.72
N LEU A 421 1.68 1.96 19.28
CA LEU A 421 1.61 3.42 19.18
C LEU A 421 2.98 4.01 18.84
N VAL A 422 3.02 4.72 17.71
CA VAL A 422 4.25 5.35 17.20
C VAL A 422 3.99 6.81 16.87
N TRP A 423 4.85 7.68 17.39
CA TRP A 423 4.92 9.08 17.02
C TRP A 423 5.98 9.24 15.95
N ARG A 424 5.66 9.96 14.86
CA ARG A 424 6.56 10.11 13.73
C ARG A 424 6.65 11.55 13.24
N ILE A 425 7.81 11.87 12.68
CA ILE A 425 7.95 12.92 11.69
C ILE A 425 8.38 12.22 10.40
N THR A 426 7.47 12.07 9.47
CA THR A 426 7.76 11.51 8.14
C THR A 426 8.33 12.62 7.28
N PHE A 427 9.50 12.40 6.69
CA PHE A 427 10.03 13.26 5.63
C PHE A 427 9.81 12.59 4.26
N TYR A 428 9.40 13.39 3.30
CA TYR A 428 9.19 12.93 1.93
C TYR A 428 9.70 14.01 0.97
N TYR A 429 10.41 13.58 -0.05
CA TYR A 429 10.85 14.47 -1.09
C TYR A 429 10.79 13.82 -2.45
N VAL A 430 10.57 14.66 -3.47
CA VAL A 430 10.45 14.27 -4.87
C VAL A 430 11.55 14.98 -5.64
N PHE A 431 12.23 14.27 -6.53
CA PHE A 431 13.30 14.78 -7.36
C PHE A 431 13.15 14.33 -8.82
N GLY A 432 13.81 15.05 -9.71
CA GLY A 432 13.72 14.84 -11.15
C GLY A 432 12.45 15.45 -11.77
N LYS A 433 12.50 15.74 -13.00
CA LYS A 433 11.39 16.32 -13.79
C LYS A 433 11.05 15.43 -14.98
#